data_5974e810493935baf89d9b973afc8f04
#
_entry.id   5974e810493935baf89d9b973afc8f04
#
_cell.length_a   1.000
_cell.length_b   1.000
_cell.length_c   1.000
_cell.angle_alpha   90.00
_cell.angle_beta   90.00
_cell.angle_gamma   90.00
#
_symmetry.space_group_name_H-M   'P 1'
#
loop_
_entity.id
_entity.type
_entity.pdbx_description
1 polymer ?
#
loop_
_entity_poly.entity_id
_entity_poly.type
_entity_poly.pdbx_seq_one_letter_code
_entity_poly.pdbx_strand_id
1 'polypeptide(L)'
;MLMTMFQLMNSFWTRAWRLTTLAAAALSFTLSAFASRLVVYPEAQGAPGSNLYHVLVRDEGGKAWQRVPVYQWKVDHVTDGRHHNEDSNVASFDFEGSVDVAVVRAGGSGQCWRVRPLSYAITQRQQGDTLFFQLDRPRSLSVEVGGDLYHNLQLFANPLPPKVKKGKNVVWIGPGYHELDDSLAVRSGQTVYIDGGAYVKGWLSVYKAHDVRIIGTGIVNPERQHEGIMVRYSRDVVIDGPLTTQIPVGGSDNVTVRNAKVISWYGWGDGMNVFASNHVYYDHVFCRTSDDCSTIYCTRKDYHGGCRDIRIHDAVYWADVAHPIMIGLHGDIEKNETITDVVYDDIDILQQNERQIDYQGCIAINNGDNILVDGLTFSNIRIEDISLGNLFNFRVCYNKKYCHAPGRGIRNITLRNITYQGSHAGMSLITGYDDSRTISGIHFDNLVINGQKISDDMPGKPKWYKTSDFANMFIGEHVSDVTFQGH
;
A
#
# COMPACT_ATOMS: atom_id res chain seq x y z
N MET A 1 10.86 -33.24 -68.75
CA MET A 1 10.78 -33.34 -67.28
C MET A 1 11.59 -32.25 -66.53
N LEU A 2 12.21 -31.31 -67.23
CA LEU A 2 12.94 -30.18 -66.60
C LEU A 2 12.21 -28.85 -66.67
N MET A 3 11.12 -28.74 -67.40
CA MET A 3 10.36 -27.46 -67.54
C MET A 3 9.24 -27.28 -66.54
N THR A 4 8.82 -28.32 -65.78
CA THR A 4 7.78 -28.28 -64.77
C THR A 4 8.32 -27.92 -63.37
N MET A 5 9.64 -28.10 -63.15
CA MET A 5 10.24 -27.72 -61.86
C MET A 5 10.50 -26.19 -61.69
N PHE A 6 10.77 -25.51 -62.84
CA PHE A 6 11.04 -24.05 -62.79
C PHE A 6 9.78 -23.20 -62.60
N GLN A 7 8.60 -23.69 -62.98
CA GLN A 7 7.34 -22.97 -62.72
C GLN A 7 6.84 -23.13 -61.27
N LEU A 8 7.14 -24.22 -60.60
CA LEU A 8 6.82 -24.44 -59.20
C LEU A 8 7.71 -23.66 -58.22
N MET A 9 8.99 -23.46 -58.56
CA MET A 9 9.88 -22.65 -57.74
C MET A 9 9.57 -21.15 -57.81
N ASN A 10 9.16 -20.59 -58.93
CA ASN A 10 8.77 -19.18 -59.05
C ASN A 10 7.44 -18.84 -58.32
N SER A 11 6.53 -19.79 -58.17
CA SER A 11 5.30 -19.56 -57.40
C SER A 11 5.51 -19.60 -55.88
N PHE A 12 6.56 -20.31 -55.42
CA PHE A 12 6.90 -20.36 -53.98
C PHE A 12 7.61 -19.08 -53.51
N TRP A 13 8.49 -18.50 -54.35
CA TRP A 13 9.18 -17.25 -53.99
C TRP A 13 8.28 -16.01 -54.03
N THR A 14 7.33 -15.95 -54.93
CA THR A 14 6.35 -14.83 -54.98
C THR A 14 5.32 -14.90 -53.86
N ARG A 15 5.00 -16.07 -53.32
CA ARG A 15 4.16 -16.19 -52.13
C ARG A 15 4.93 -15.87 -50.83
N ALA A 16 6.19 -16.24 -50.73
CA ALA A 16 7.04 -15.91 -49.59
C ALA A 16 7.28 -14.39 -49.47
N TRP A 17 7.47 -13.68 -50.58
CA TRP A 17 7.64 -12.22 -50.57
C TRP A 17 6.34 -11.46 -50.27
N ARG A 18 5.19 -11.98 -50.63
CA ARG A 18 3.89 -11.35 -50.25
C ARG A 18 3.52 -11.60 -48.79
N LEU A 19 3.95 -12.68 -48.18
CA LEU A 19 3.74 -12.94 -46.75
C LEU A 19 4.73 -12.16 -45.87
N THR A 20 5.96 -11.91 -46.32
CA THR A 20 6.93 -11.08 -45.59
C THR A 20 6.60 -9.59 -45.69
N THR A 21 6.05 -9.09 -46.78
CA THR A 21 5.60 -7.70 -46.92
C THR A 21 4.27 -7.44 -46.16
N LEU A 22 3.38 -8.41 -46.03
CA LEU A 22 2.21 -8.31 -45.21
C LEU A 22 2.51 -8.41 -43.70
N ALA A 23 3.51 -9.19 -43.28
CA ALA A 23 3.98 -9.25 -41.92
C ALA A 23 4.74 -7.97 -41.49
N ALA A 24 5.50 -7.35 -42.40
CA ALA A 24 6.16 -6.06 -42.13
C ALA A 24 5.18 -4.86 -42.10
N ALA A 25 4.07 -4.94 -42.82
CA ALA A 25 3.01 -3.91 -42.77
C ALA A 25 2.06 -4.07 -41.58
N ALA A 26 2.00 -5.27 -40.94
CA ALA A 26 1.20 -5.51 -39.75
C ALA A 26 1.92 -5.17 -38.43
N LEU A 27 3.25 -4.91 -38.45
CA LEU A 27 4.05 -4.49 -37.30
C LEU A 27 4.27 -2.96 -37.25
N SER A 28 3.72 -2.20 -38.14
CA SER A 28 3.53 -0.77 -38.00
C SER A 28 2.26 -0.53 -37.15
N PHE A 29 2.15 -1.17 -35.99
CA PHE A 29 1.33 -0.58 -34.93
C PHE A 29 1.97 0.78 -34.64
N THR A 30 1.35 1.81 -35.14
CA THR A 30 1.49 3.16 -34.62
C THR A 30 1.42 3.05 -33.09
N LEU A 31 2.56 3.14 -32.42
CA LEU A 31 2.57 3.74 -31.11
C LEU A 31 1.96 5.13 -31.32
N SER A 32 0.66 5.22 -31.18
CA SER A 32 0.02 6.49 -30.91
C SER A 32 0.66 6.94 -29.61
N ALA A 33 1.66 7.80 -29.70
CA ALA A 33 2.14 8.55 -28.55
C ALA A 33 0.88 9.27 -28.06
N PHE A 34 0.22 8.70 -27.05
CA PHE A 34 -0.80 9.44 -26.33
C PHE A 34 -0.10 10.70 -25.85
N ALA A 35 -0.57 11.86 -26.27
CA ALA A 35 -0.02 13.11 -25.79
C ALA A 35 -0.09 13.09 -24.27
N SER A 36 1.06 13.25 -23.63
CA SER A 36 1.14 13.34 -22.17
C SER A 36 0.18 14.44 -21.72
N ARG A 37 -0.53 14.19 -20.66
CA ARG A 37 -1.41 15.17 -20.03
C ARG A 37 -0.99 15.34 -18.57
N LEU A 38 -0.42 16.51 -18.27
CA LEU A 38 0.03 16.88 -16.95
C LEU A 38 -0.91 17.93 -16.35
N VAL A 39 -1.34 17.74 -15.12
CA VAL A 39 -2.15 18.69 -14.36
C VAL A 39 -1.44 19.02 -13.05
N VAL A 40 -1.00 20.25 -12.93
CA VAL A 40 -0.44 20.82 -11.69
C VAL A 40 -1.45 21.80 -11.13
N TYR A 41 -1.77 21.65 -9.86
CA TYR A 41 -2.77 22.47 -9.19
C TYR A 41 -2.15 23.71 -8.56
N PRO A 42 -2.90 24.82 -8.42
CA PRO A 42 -2.42 25.97 -7.67
C PRO A 42 -2.29 25.63 -6.18
N GLU A 43 -1.40 26.35 -5.50
CA GLU A 43 -1.25 26.26 -4.05
C GLU A 43 -2.55 26.70 -3.34
N ALA A 44 -3.03 25.89 -2.40
CA ALA A 44 -4.16 26.25 -1.54
C ALA A 44 -3.69 27.26 -0.48
N GLN A 45 -3.91 28.54 -0.75
CA GLN A 45 -3.49 29.64 0.13
C GLN A 45 -4.12 29.50 1.51
N GLY A 46 -3.30 29.47 2.57
CA GLY A 46 -3.73 29.22 3.94
C GLY A 46 -3.43 27.80 4.44
N ALA A 47 -3.16 26.85 3.55
CA ALA A 47 -2.67 25.54 3.92
C ALA A 47 -1.19 25.60 4.37
N PRO A 48 -0.73 24.67 5.24
CA PRO A 48 0.65 24.64 5.72
C PRO A 48 1.62 24.28 4.60
N GLY A 49 2.25 25.28 4.00
CA GLY A 49 3.26 25.12 2.94
C GLY A 49 4.63 24.72 3.50
N SER A 50 5.43 24.01 2.68
CA SER A 50 6.83 23.66 3.00
C SER A 50 7.79 24.28 1.99
N ASN A 51 8.94 24.73 2.49
CA ASN A 51 10.06 25.24 1.68
C ASN A 51 11.27 24.30 1.69
N LEU A 52 11.17 23.13 2.32
CA LEU A 52 12.29 22.19 2.39
C LEU A 52 12.56 21.54 1.02
N TYR A 53 11.51 21.31 0.24
CA TYR A 53 11.61 20.76 -1.10
C TYR A 53 11.00 21.71 -2.14
N HIS A 54 11.59 21.69 -3.34
CA HIS A 54 10.98 22.26 -4.55
C HIS A 54 10.80 21.13 -5.57
N VAL A 55 9.57 20.92 -5.98
CA VAL A 55 9.19 19.89 -6.96
C VAL A 55 8.81 20.58 -8.25
N LEU A 56 9.41 20.15 -9.34
CA LEU A 56 9.16 20.62 -10.69
C LEU A 56 8.80 19.41 -11.57
N VAL A 57 7.81 19.57 -12.40
CA VAL A 57 7.36 18.53 -13.34
C VAL A 57 7.14 19.13 -14.73
N ARG A 58 7.29 18.31 -15.77
CA ARG A 58 6.93 18.67 -17.13
C ARG A 58 6.54 17.44 -17.93
N ASP A 59 5.78 17.62 -18.99
CA ASP A 59 5.56 16.56 -19.97
C ASP A 59 6.89 16.08 -20.55
N GLU A 60 6.99 14.81 -20.87
CA GLU A 60 8.18 14.22 -21.46
C GLU A 60 8.63 15.02 -22.72
N GLY A 61 9.90 15.43 -22.74
CA GLY A 61 10.45 16.28 -23.80
C GLY A 61 9.90 17.72 -23.87
N GLY A 62 9.01 18.10 -22.94
CA GLY A 62 8.48 19.45 -22.81
C GLY A 62 9.57 20.46 -22.42
N LYS A 63 9.39 21.74 -22.78
CA LYS A 63 10.36 22.78 -22.46
C LYS A 63 10.11 23.48 -21.13
N ALA A 64 8.85 23.57 -20.69
CA ALA A 64 8.45 24.35 -19.53
C ALA A 64 8.25 23.46 -18.29
N TRP A 65 9.03 23.72 -17.26
CA TRP A 65 8.82 23.14 -15.95
C TRP A 65 7.67 23.86 -15.22
N GLN A 66 6.82 23.09 -14.57
CA GLN A 66 5.74 23.56 -13.71
C GLN A 66 6.08 23.25 -12.26
N ARG A 67 5.90 24.21 -11.36
CA ARG A 67 6.15 24.02 -9.93
C ARG A 67 4.94 23.38 -9.27
N VAL A 68 5.18 22.26 -8.59
CA VAL A 68 4.18 21.57 -7.77
C VAL A 68 4.21 22.15 -6.35
N PRO A 69 3.09 22.55 -5.76
CA PRO A 69 3.05 22.95 -4.35
C PRO A 69 3.51 21.82 -3.42
N VAL A 70 4.27 22.17 -2.40
CA VAL A 70 4.72 21.24 -1.36
C VAL A 70 4.11 21.68 -0.04
N TYR A 71 3.37 20.79 0.58
CA TYR A 71 2.75 21.03 1.87
C TYR A 71 3.54 20.36 2.99
N GLN A 72 3.58 20.99 4.16
CA GLN A 72 4.07 20.38 5.38
C GLN A 72 3.08 19.34 5.86
N TRP A 73 3.57 18.18 6.26
CA TRP A 73 2.81 17.12 6.86
C TRP A 73 3.52 16.62 8.11
N LYS A 74 2.83 15.91 8.96
CA LYS A 74 3.45 15.30 10.14
C LYS A 74 3.56 13.80 9.96
N VAL A 75 4.64 13.23 10.51
CA VAL A 75 4.86 11.81 10.68
C VAL A 75 5.27 11.53 12.12
N ASP A 76 5.24 10.29 12.54
CA ASP A 76 5.56 9.93 13.92
C ASP A 76 6.98 9.38 14.03
N HIS A 77 7.61 9.69 15.14
CA HIS A 77 8.91 9.18 15.54
C HIS A 77 8.89 8.78 17.00
N VAL A 78 9.04 7.50 17.31
CA VAL A 78 9.08 7.04 18.69
C VAL A 78 10.51 6.98 19.20
N THR A 79 10.84 7.85 20.16
CA THR A 79 12.12 7.89 20.88
C THR A 79 11.87 7.80 22.36
N ASP A 80 12.66 6.98 23.08
CA ASP A 80 12.55 6.77 24.52
C ASP A 80 11.14 6.37 24.99
N GLY A 81 10.42 5.59 24.15
CA GLY A 81 9.06 5.14 24.43
C GLY A 81 7.98 6.22 24.32
N ARG A 82 8.30 7.34 23.71
CA ARG A 82 7.36 8.45 23.50
C ARG A 82 7.20 8.76 22.03
N HIS A 83 5.99 9.13 21.64
CA HIS A 83 5.69 9.64 20.32
C HIS A 83 6.15 11.09 20.17
N HIS A 84 6.87 11.37 19.11
CA HIS A 84 7.28 12.70 18.69
C HIS A 84 6.86 12.93 17.26
N ASN A 85 6.27 14.08 17.00
CA ASN A 85 5.90 14.43 15.62
C ASN A 85 7.06 15.12 14.92
N GLU A 86 7.38 14.63 13.73
CA GLU A 86 8.36 15.22 12.84
C GLU A 86 7.68 15.83 11.61
N ASP A 87 8.27 16.89 11.10
CA ASP A 87 7.73 17.57 9.92
C ASP A 87 8.22 16.86 8.65
N SER A 88 7.30 16.23 7.95
CA SER A 88 7.52 15.64 6.63
C SER A 88 6.91 16.51 5.54
N ASN A 89 7.02 16.10 4.29
CA ASN A 89 6.60 16.89 3.15
C ASN A 89 5.77 16.06 2.19
N VAL A 90 4.73 16.67 1.62
CA VAL A 90 3.89 16.01 0.60
C VAL A 90 3.75 16.93 -0.62
N ALA A 91 3.82 16.34 -1.81
CA ALA A 91 3.53 16.99 -3.07
C ALA A 91 2.70 16.08 -3.96
N SER A 92 1.79 16.66 -4.75
CA SER A 92 0.86 15.89 -5.56
C SER A 92 0.60 16.58 -6.89
N PHE A 93 0.53 15.78 -7.97
CA PHE A 93 0.13 16.21 -9.30
C PHE A 93 -0.53 15.02 -10.02
N ASP A 94 -1.31 15.30 -11.05
CA ASP A 94 -2.00 14.26 -11.81
C ASP A 94 -1.47 14.21 -13.25
N PHE A 95 -1.36 13.01 -13.81
CA PHE A 95 -0.89 12.88 -15.19
C PHE A 95 -1.35 11.59 -15.88
N GLU A 96 -1.21 11.58 -17.18
CA GLU A 96 -1.34 10.44 -18.07
C GLU A 96 -0.20 10.51 -19.09
N GLY A 97 0.37 9.36 -19.47
CA GLY A 97 1.56 9.28 -20.33
C GLY A 97 2.85 9.31 -19.51
N SER A 98 3.86 10.10 -19.94
CA SER A 98 5.17 10.19 -19.28
C SER A 98 5.49 11.61 -18.86
N VAL A 99 6.15 11.77 -17.71
CA VAL A 99 6.56 13.06 -17.16
C VAL A 99 8.00 13.02 -16.64
N ASP A 100 8.72 14.11 -16.85
CA ASP A 100 9.99 14.38 -16.18
C ASP A 100 9.74 15.04 -14.84
N VAL A 101 10.46 14.59 -13.82
CA VAL A 101 10.39 15.13 -12.46
C VAL A 101 11.77 15.62 -12.03
N ALA A 102 11.81 16.80 -11.42
CA ALA A 102 12.99 17.34 -10.75
C ALA A 102 12.65 17.70 -9.31
N VAL A 103 13.41 17.17 -8.35
CA VAL A 103 13.26 17.46 -6.93
C VAL A 103 14.52 18.10 -6.40
N VAL A 104 14.38 19.26 -5.78
CA VAL A 104 15.45 20.00 -5.10
C VAL A 104 15.18 19.98 -3.61
N ARG A 105 16.17 19.66 -2.78
CA ARG A 105 16.08 19.78 -1.32
C ARG A 105 17.03 20.88 -0.84
N ALA A 106 16.54 21.80 -0.05
CA ALA A 106 17.36 22.82 0.57
C ALA A 106 18.47 22.18 1.43
N GLY A 107 19.73 22.48 1.14
CA GLY A 107 20.88 21.89 1.82
C GLY A 107 21.19 20.43 1.42
N GLY A 108 20.61 19.92 0.32
CA GLY A 108 20.79 18.53 -0.14
C GLY A 108 22.05 18.30 -1.00
N SER A 109 22.88 19.31 -1.22
CA SER A 109 24.09 19.18 -2.05
C SER A 109 25.08 18.18 -1.46
N GLY A 110 25.56 17.27 -2.31
CA GLY A 110 26.54 16.25 -1.92
C GLY A 110 25.98 15.07 -1.10
N GLN A 111 24.67 15.04 -0.85
CA GLN A 111 24.02 13.92 -0.15
C GLN A 111 23.52 12.87 -1.13
N CYS A 112 23.38 11.62 -0.66
CA CYS A 112 22.79 10.53 -1.43
C CYS A 112 21.28 10.63 -1.44
N TRP A 113 20.69 10.39 -2.60
CA TRP A 113 19.25 10.33 -2.78
C TRP A 113 18.78 8.90 -2.90
N ARG A 114 17.60 8.60 -2.37
CA ARG A 114 16.92 7.32 -2.52
C ARG A 114 15.45 7.56 -2.85
N VAL A 115 14.98 6.93 -3.92
CA VAL A 115 13.56 6.94 -4.29
C VAL A 115 13.01 5.54 -4.06
N ARG A 116 11.95 5.43 -3.31
CA ARG A 116 11.27 4.17 -2.99
C ARG A 116 9.80 4.19 -3.39
N PRO A 117 9.17 3.03 -3.67
CA PRO A 117 9.67 1.66 -3.61
C PRO A 117 10.81 1.35 -4.59
N LEU A 118 11.76 0.51 -4.17
CA LEU A 118 12.86 0.07 -5.03
C LEU A 118 12.39 -0.82 -6.18
N SER A 119 11.26 -1.51 -6.00
CA SER A 119 10.58 -2.33 -7.01
C SER A 119 10.22 -1.56 -8.28
N TYR A 120 10.04 -0.24 -8.17
CA TYR A 120 9.73 0.62 -9.32
C TYR A 120 10.92 0.84 -10.25
N ALA A 121 12.13 0.47 -9.83
CA ALA A 121 13.37 0.55 -10.61
C ALA A 121 13.58 1.92 -11.29
N ILE A 122 13.25 3.01 -10.60
CA ILE A 122 13.33 4.37 -11.12
C ILE A 122 14.78 4.75 -11.37
N THR A 123 15.13 5.04 -12.62
CA THR A 123 16.46 5.54 -12.99
C THR A 123 16.61 6.98 -12.50
N GLN A 124 17.59 7.20 -11.63
CA GLN A 124 17.84 8.48 -10.99
C GLN A 124 19.11 9.14 -11.55
N ARG A 125 19.06 10.45 -11.74
CA ARG A 125 20.23 11.27 -12.09
C ARG A 125 20.31 12.47 -11.14
N GLN A 126 21.38 12.57 -10.39
CA GLN A 126 21.65 13.70 -9.51
C GLN A 126 22.54 14.74 -10.20
N GLN A 127 22.22 16.01 -10.03
CA GLN A 127 23.05 17.13 -10.47
C GLN A 127 23.01 18.23 -9.40
N GLY A 128 24.10 18.38 -8.66
CA GLY A 128 24.15 19.26 -7.50
C GLY A 128 23.18 18.80 -6.40
N ASP A 129 22.28 19.68 -6.01
CA ASP A 129 21.21 19.46 -5.03
C ASP A 129 19.88 19.00 -5.66
N THR A 130 19.90 18.69 -6.95
CA THR A 130 18.70 18.32 -7.72
C THR A 130 18.75 16.86 -8.14
N LEU A 131 17.68 16.14 -7.84
CA LEU A 131 17.39 14.81 -8.33
C LEU A 131 16.47 14.89 -9.53
N PHE A 132 16.80 14.18 -10.61
CA PHE A 132 15.98 14.04 -11.82
C PHE A 132 15.61 12.59 -12.04
N PHE A 133 14.36 12.34 -12.41
CA PHE A 133 13.87 11.05 -12.87
C PHE A 133 12.64 11.20 -13.76
N GLN A 134 12.24 10.11 -14.39
CA GLN A 134 11.05 10.06 -15.24
C GLN A 134 10.03 9.08 -14.66
N LEU A 135 8.76 9.38 -14.84
CA LEU A 135 7.64 8.49 -14.54
C LEU A 135 6.86 8.21 -15.82
N ASP A 136 6.62 6.95 -16.10
CA ASP A 136 5.85 6.44 -17.25
C ASP A 136 4.40 6.08 -16.88
N ARG A 137 4.07 6.15 -15.61
CA ARG A 137 2.75 5.87 -15.03
C ARG A 137 2.61 6.44 -13.63
N PRO A 138 1.38 6.60 -13.12
CA PRO A 138 1.13 7.01 -11.74
C PRO A 138 1.87 6.18 -10.69
N ARG A 139 2.42 6.85 -9.68
CA ARG A 139 3.24 6.25 -8.61
C ARG A 139 3.12 7.04 -7.32
N SER A 140 3.14 6.34 -6.20
CA SER A 140 3.33 6.92 -4.87
C SER A 140 4.76 6.67 -4.43
N LEU A 141 5.52 7.74 -4.18
CA LEU A 141 6.96 7.68 -3.95
C LEU A 141 7.35 8.28 -2.61
N SER A 142 8.34 7.68 -1.95
CA SER A 142 9.14 8.34 -0.92
C SER A 142 10.47 8.79 -1.52
N VAL A 143 10.80 10.07 -1.41
CA VAL A 143 12.07 10.66 -1.85
C VAL A 143 12.87 11.06 -0.62
N GLU A 144 13.98 10.38 -0.39
CA GLU A 144 14.80 10.48 0.81
C GLU A 144 16.18 11.06 0.48
N VAL A 145 16.75 11.81 1.41
CA VAL A 145 18.06 12.45 1.26
C VAL A 145 18.90 12.22 2.49
N GLY A 146 20.11 11.70 2.30
CA GLY A 146 21.07 11.51 3.39
C GLY A 146 20.69 10.49 4.45
N GLY A 147 19.72 9.59 4.16
CA GLY A 147 19.20 8.62 5.13
C GLY A 147 18.18 9.19 6.12
N ASP A 148 17.72 10.43 5.91
CA ASP A 148 16.68 11.05 6.72
C ASP A 148 15.32 10.41 6.39
N LEU A 149 14.73 9.71 7.35
CA LEU A 149 13.48 8.98 7.19
C LEU A 149 12.24 9.84 7.51
N TYR A 150 12.41 10.97 8.17
CA TYR A 150 11.28 11.77 8.69
C TYR A 150 11.03 13.03 7.86
N HIS A 151 12.08 13.81 7.57
CA HIS A 151 11.96 15.03 6.77
C HIS A 151 12.02 14.76 5.25
N ASN A 152 11.60 13.57 4.83
CA ASN A 152 11.55 13.16 3.43
C ASN A 152 10.32 13.76 2.70
N LEU A 153 10.27 13.54 1.39
CA LEU A 153 9.16 13.97 0.55
C LEU A 153 8.33 12.75 0.14
N GLN A 154 7.04 12.75 0.46
CA GLN A 154 6.07 11.86 -0.14
C GLN A 154 5.54 12.51 -1.42
N LEU A 155 5.89 11.95 -2.57
CA LEU A 155 5.52 12.48 -3.89
C LEU A 155 4.44 11.59 -4.52
N PHE A 156 3.26 12.15 -4.72
CA PHE A 156 2.12 11.46 -5.28
C PHE A 156 1.85 11.91 -6.71
N ALA A 157 2.30 11.11 -7.66
CA ALA A 157 2.01 11.26 -9.08
C ALA A 157 0.77 10.42 -9.40
N ASN A 158 -0.39 11.05 -9.47
CA ASN A 158 -1.69 10.39 -9.52
C ASN A 158 -2.16 10.15 -10.97
N PRO A 159 -3.07 9.18 -11.19
CA PRO A 159 -3.85 9.16 -12.40
C PRO A 159 -4.79 10.37 -12.46
N LEU A 160 -5.18 10.77 -13.67
CA LEU A 160 -6.20 11.80 -13.83
C LEU A 160 -7.51 11.33 -13.17
N PRO A 161 -8.14 12.15 -12.31
CA PRO A 161 -9.36 11.77 -11.63
C PRO A 161 -10.52 11.58 -12.62
N PRO A 162 -11.48 10.70 -12.31
CA PRO A 162 -12.68 10.55 -13.12
C PRO A 162 -13.44 11.87 -13.29
N LYS A 163 -13.94 12.13 -14.49
CA LYS A 163 -14.76 13.32 -14.76
C LYS A 163 -16.08 13.25 -14.00
N VAL A 164 -16.35 14.23 -13.16
CA VAL A 164 -17.60 14.37 -12.41
C VAL A 164 -18.37 15.58 -12.97
N LYS A 165 -19.66 15.42 -13.23
CA LYS A 165 -20.54 16.53 -13.63
C LYS A 165 -21.18 17.13 -12.38
N LYS A 166 -21.15 18.46 -12.24
CA LYS A 166 -21.87 19.15 -11.15
C LYS A 166 -23.37 18.86 -11.22
N GLY A 167 -24.01 18.69 -10.08
CA GLY A 167 -25.42 18.36 -9.99
C GLY A 167 -25.94 18.42 -8.55
N LYS A 168 -27.24 18.22 -8.36
CA LYS A 168 -27.88 18.34 -7.03
C LYS A 168 -27.34 17.36 -5.97
N ASN A 169 -26.84 16.21 -6.41
CA ASN A 169 -26.29 15.19 -5.52
C ASN A 169 -24.74 15.22 -5.49
N VAL A 170 -24.11 16.29 -5.97
CA VAL A 170 -22.67 16.45 -5.99
C VAL A 170 -22.28 17.59 -5.08
N VAL A 171 -21.51 17.26 -4.04
CA VAL A 171 -20.79 18.23 -3.23
C VAL A 171 -19.46 18.48 -3.92
N TRP A 172 -19.27 19.70 -4.41
CA TRP A 172 -18.08 20.10 -5.16
C TRP A 172 -17.17 20.96 -4.30
N ILE A 173 -16.01 20.42 -3.93
CA ILE A 173 -14.95 21.16 -3.23
C ILE A 173 -13.90 21.53 -4.26
N GLY A 174 -13.91 22.81 -4.67
CA GLY A 174 -12.97 23.37 -5.68
C GLY A 174 -11.60 23.65 -5.12
N PRO A 175 -10.64 24.16 -5.95
CA PRO A 175 -9.32 24.54 -5.49
C PRO A 175 -9.34 25.56 -4.35
N GLY A 176 -8.34 25.52 -3.47
CA GLY A 176 -8.16 26.44 -2.35
C GLY A 176 -8.26 25.77 -0.98
N TYR A 177 -8.10 26.59 0.06
CA TYR A 177 -8.22 26.14 1.45
C TYR A 177 -9.68 26.23 1.90
N HIS A 178 -10.18 25.11 2.45
CA HIS A 178 -11.53 24.97 2.96
C HIS A 178 -11.49 24.54 4.40
N GLU A 179 -12.12 25.24 5.30
CA GLU A 179 -12.27 24.85 6.70
C GLU A 179 -13.71 24.41 6.95
N LEU A 180 -13.87 23.18 7.42
CA LEU A 180 -15.13 22.65 7.90
C LEU A 180 -15.24 22.95 9.39
N ASP A 181 -16.44 23.27 9.88
CA ASP A 181 -16.65 23.50 11.32
C ASP A 181 -16.26 22.25 12.14
N ASP A 182 -16.52 21.05 11.64
CA ASP A 182 -16.10 19.77 12.20
C ASP A 182 -15.97 18.71 11.09
N SER A 183 -17.09 18.30 10.50
CA SER A 183 -17.14 17.24 9.50
C SER A 183 -18.10 17.54 8.37
N LEU A 184 -17.85 16.90 7.21
CA LEU A 184 -18.81 16.79 6.13
C LEU A 184 -19.51 15.43 6.20
N ALA A 185 -20.79 15.42 6.59
CA ALA A 185 -21.61 14.22 6.54
C ALA A 185 -22.02 13.91 5.09
N VAL A 186 -21.57 12.77 4.56
CA VAL A 186 -21.87 12.32 3.21
C VAL A 186 -23.09 11.37 3.24
N ARG A 187 -24.12 11.71 2.48
CA ARG A 187 -25.40 11.01 2.49
C ARG A 187 -25.51 10.02 1.34
N SER A 188 -26.45 9.10 1.44
CA SER A 188 -26.75 8.12 0.36
C SER A 188 -27.01 8.80 -0.99
N GLY A 189 -26.44 8.23 -2.04
CA GLY A 189 -26.54 8.70 -3.41
C GLY A 189 -25.71 9.96 -3.71
N GLN A 190 -24.88 10.44 -2.78
CA GLN A 190 -24.02 11.62 -2.99
C GLN A 190 -22.66 11.26 -3.57
N THR A 191 -22.15 12.17 -4.39
CA THR A 191 -20.75 12.23 -4.79
C THR A 191 -20.12 13.46 -4.17
N VAL A 192 -19.02 13.30 -3.43
CA VAL A 192 -18.13 14.38 -3.01
C VAL A 192 -16.96 14.41 -3.98
N TYR A 193 -16.79 15.50 -4.70
CA TYR A 193 -15.63 15.73 -5.55
C TYR A 193 -14.68 16.70 -4.86
N ILE A 194 -13.42 16.26 -4.66
CA ILE A 194 -12.37 17.05 -4.01
C ILE A 194 -11.31 17.35 -5.06
N ASP A 195 -11.29 18.58 -5.55
CA ASP A 195 -10.34 19.03 -6.58
C ASP A 195 -8.89 18.82 -6.09
N GLY A 196 -7.97 18.46 -7.00
CA GLY A 196 -6.57 18.24 -6.64
C GLY A 196 -5.85 19.48 -6.08
N GLY A 197 -6.38 20.68 -6.31
CA GLY A 197 -5.94 21.92 -5.68
C GLY A 197 -6.67 22.27 -4.38
N ALA A 198 -7.56 21.38 -3.88
CA ALA A 198 -8.28 21.60 -2.64
C ALA A 198 -7.50 21.07 -1.44
N TYR A 199 -7.43 21.86 -0.38
CA TYR A 199 -7.00 21.46 0.95
C TYR A 199 -8.15 21.67 1.92
N VAL A 200 -8.71 20.57 2.44
CA VAL A 200 -9.85 20.59 3.34
C VAL A 200 -9.35 20.34 4.77
N LYS A 201 -9.42 21.35 5.62
CA LYS A 201 -9.25 21.19 7.07
C LYS A 201 -10.54 20.67 7.65
N GLY A 202 -10.52 19.42 8.11
CA GLY A 202 -11.69 18.72 8.62
C GLY A 202 -11.70 17.26 8.18
N TRP A 203 -12.82 16.58 8.30
CA TRP A 203 -12.96 15.16 7.99
C TRP A 203 -14.33 14.84 7.37
N LEU A 204 -14.41 13.68 6.69
CA LEU A 204 -15.61 13.22 6.02
C LEU A 204 -16.19 12.01 6.74
N SER A 205 -17.51 11.98 6.92
CA SER A 205 -18.23 10.89 7.58
C SER A 205 -19.27 10.28 6.65
N VAL A 206 -19.06 9.01 6.27
CA VAL A 206 -20.06 8.16 5.61
C VAL A 206 -20.64 7.24 6.69
N TYR A 207 -21.84 7.54 7.15
CA TYR A 207 -22.48 6.84 8.26
C TYR A 207 -23.90 6.40 7.88
N LYS A 208 -24.15 5.08 7.94
CA LYS A 208 -25.45 4.48 7.56
C LYS A 208 -25.93 4.96 6.18
N ALA A 209 -25.00 5.03 5.23
CA ALA A 209 -25.25 5.51 3.88
C ALA A 209 -24.95 4.43 2.83
N HIS A 210 -25.44 4.64 1.63
CA HIS A 210 -25.23 3.75 0.49
C HIS A 210 -25.10 4.53 -0.83
N ASP A 211 -24.49 3.90 -1.85
CA ASP A 211 -24.26 4.52 -3.17
C ASP A 211 -23.49 5.84 -3.05
N VAL A 212 -22.41 5.85 -2.27
CA VAL A 212 -21.59 7.04 -1.99
C VAL A 212 -20.31 7.00 -2.82
N ARG A 213 -19.92 8.16 -3.33
CA ARG A 213 -18.62 8.32 -4.00
C ARG A 213 -17.87 9.52 -3.43
N ILE A 214 -16.61 9.33 -3.06
CA ILE A 214 -15.65 10.40 -2.69
C ILE A 214 -14.52 10.33 -3.70
N ILE A 215 -14.38 11.33 -4.56
CA ILE A 215 -13.51 11.27 -5.73
C ILE A 215 -12.68 12.55 -5.85
N GLY A 216 -11.43 12.40 -6.30
CA GLY A 216 -10.51 13.50 -6.57
C GLY A 216 -9.24 13.39 -5.76
N THR A 217 -8.22 14.13 -6.16
CA THR A 217 -6.85 13.99 -5.66
C THR A 217 -6.48 15.07 -4.62
N GLY A 218 -7.50 15.79 -4.11
CA GLY A 218 -7.32 16.81 -3.08
C GLY A 218 -7.03 16.23 -1.70
N ILE A 219 -6.71 17.12 -0.77
CA ILE A 219 -6.29 16.82 0.59
C ILE A 219 -7.47 16.96 1.56
N VAL A 220 -7.64 15.98 2.45
CA VAL A 220 -8.56 16.04 3.59
C VAL A 220 -7.74 15.81 4.86
N ASN A 221 -7.45 16.85 5.60
CA ASN A 221 -6.62 16.80 6.80
C ASN A 221 -7.35 17.41 8.01
N PRO A 222 -7.70 16.60 9.02
CA PRO A 222 -8.30 17.13 10.26
C PRO A 222 -7.39 18.11 11.01
N GLU A 223 -6.05 18.09 10.76
CA GLU A 223 -5.02 18.84 11.50
C GLU A 223 -5.03 18.54 13.01
N ARG A 224 -5.60 17.43 13.41
CA ARG A 224 -5.69 16.91 14.78
C ARG A 224 -5.71 15.38 14.76
N GLN A 225 -5.65 14.77 15.93
CA GLN A 225 -5.83 13.32 16.10
C GLN A 225 -7.25 12.89 15.72
N HIS A 226 -7.44 12.57 14.45
CA HIS A 226 -8.72 12.12 13.93
C HIS A 226 -8.55 11.39 12.60
N GLU A 227 -9.45 10.44 12.32
CA GLU A 227 -9.59 9.81 11.02
C GLU A 227 -10.07 10.84 9.99
N GLY A 228 -9.51 10.81 8.79
CA GLY A 228 -9.86 11.80 7.77
C GLY A 228 -11.08 11.45 6.94
N ILE A 229 -11.29 10.16 6.61
CA ILE A 229 -12.49 9.70 5.90
C ILE A 229 -12.98 8.42 6.59
N MET A 230 -14.14 8.47 7.22
CA MET A 230 -14.70 7.34 7.98
C MET A 230 -15.87 6.71 7.25
N VAL A 231 -15.84 5.38 7.04
CA VAL A 231 -16.94 4.61 6.47
C VAL A 231 -17.49 3.66 7.54
N ARG A 232 -18.73 3.92 7.99
CA ARG A 232 -19.33 3.17 9.11
C ARG A 232 -20.76 2.75 8.79
N TYR A 233 -21.06 1.45 8.97
CA TYR A 233 -22.39 0.86 8.77
C TYR A 233 -22.99 1.21 7.41
N SER A 234 -22.14 1.24 6.38
CA SER A 234 -22.47 1.73 5.04
C SER A 234 -22.22 0.67 3.99
N ARG A 235 -22.75 0.84 2.80
CA ARG A 235 -22.53 -0.08 1.69
C ARG A 235 -22.46 0.64 0.35
N ASP A 236 -21.85 -0.03 -0.63
CA ASP A 236 -21.71 0.50 -1.98
C ASP A 236 -20.98 1.87 -1.97
N VAL A 237 -19.79 1.90 -1.35
CA VAL A 237 -18.98 3.11 -1.16
C VAL A 237 -17.73 3.05 -2.00
N VAL A 238 -17.43 4.11 -2.74
CA VAL A 238 -16.20 4.25 -3.52
C VAL A 238 -15.44 5.50 -3.06
N ILE A 239 -14.17 5.33 -2.67
CA ILE A 239 -13.21 6.40 -2.38
C ILE A 239 -12.09 6.30 -3.40
N ASP A 240 -11.82 7.37 -4.16
CA ASP A 240 -10.85 7.36 -5.26
C ASP A 240 -10.01 8.65 -5.28
N GLY A 241 -8.75 8.53 -4.87
CA GLY A 241 -7.71 9.54 -5.05
C GLY A 241 -7.27 10.37 -3.86
N PRO A 242 -8.06 10.65 -2.81
CA PRO A 242 -7.70 11.66 -1.80
C PRO A 242 -6.46 11.29 -0.97
N LEU A 243 -5.77 12.32 -0.49
CA LEU A 243 -4.77 12.22 0.57
C LEU A 243 -5.43 12.58 1.92
N THR A 244 -5.26 11.73 2.93
CA THR A 244 -5.87 11.94 4.25
C THR A 244 -5.06 11.28 5.39
N THR A 245 -5.59 11.27 6.62
CA THR A 245 -4.92 10.69 7.80
C THR A 245 -5.24 9.21 8.02
N GLN A 246 -6.50 8.81 7.93
CA GLN A 246 -6.97 7.42 8.04
C GLN A 246 -8.23 7.20 7.21
N ILE A 247 -8.43 5.94 6.76
CA ILE A 247 -9.67 5.53 6.08
C ILE A 247 -10.17 4.22 6.73
N PRO A 248 -10.75 4.24 7.92
CA PRO A 248 -11.35 3.06 8.52
C PRO A 248 -12.68 2.69 7.88
N VAL A 249 -12.91 1.39 7.72
CA VAL A 249 -14.15 0.77 7.22
C VAL A 249 -14.69 -0.15 8.32
N GLY A 250 -15.80 0.21 8.93
CA GLY A 250 -16.38 -0.54 10.04
C GLY A 250 -17.85 -0.90 9.84
N GLY A 251 -18.22 -2.18 10.09
CA GLY A 251 -19.59 -2.68 9.98
C GLY A 251 -20.21 -2.47 8.59
N SER A 252 -19.41 -2.51 7.55
CA SER A 252 -19.77 -2.06 6.19
C SER A 252 -19.61 -3.17 5.16
N ASP A 253 -20.20 -2.97 3.98
CA ASP A 253 -20.22 -3.95 2.91
C ASP A 253 -20.02 -3.30 1.54
N ASN A 254 -19.28 -3.96 0.63
CA ASN A 254 -18.98 -3.47 -0.71
C ASN A 254 -18.38 -2.06 -0.72
N VAL A 255 -17.16 -1.95 -0.15
CA VAL A 255 -16.40 -0.70 -0.09
C VAL A 255 -15.14 -0.83 -0.93
N THR A 256 -14.94 0.12 -1.85
CA THR A 256 -13.74 0.19 -2.68
C THR A 256 -12.98 1.48 -2.38
N VAL A 257 -11.71 1.37 -2.03
CA VAL A 257 -10.78 2.49 -1.83
C VAL A 257 -9.63 2.31 -2.82
N ARG A 258 -9.43 3.29 -3.69
CA ARG A 258 -8.35 3.22 -4.68
C ARG A 258 -7.65 4.55 -4.87
N ASN A 259 -6.40 4.49 -5.30
CA ASN A 259 -5.53 5.65 -5.51
C ASN A 259 -5.45 6.58 -4.27
N ALA A 260 -5.87 6.11 -3.09
CA ALA A 260 -5.90 6.91 -1.87
C ALA A 260 -4.56 6.86 -1.13
N LYS A 261 -4.25 7.93 -0.42
CA LYS A 261 -3.04 8.04 0.38
C LYS A 261 -3.40 8.37 1.81
N VAL A 262 -2.76 7.68 2.73
CA VAL A 262 -2.93 7.86 4.16
C VAL A 262 -1.58 8.18 4.77
N ILE A 263 -1.53 9.29 5.53
CA ILE A 263 -0.38 9.62 6.37
C ILE A 263 -0.90 10.04 7.73
N SER A 264 -0.71 9.20 8.74
CA SER A 264 -1.07 9.48 10.15
C SER A 264 0.17 9.79 10.99
N TRP A 265 -0.01 10.48 12.11
CA TRP A 265 1.09 11.03 12.89
C TRP A 265 0.84 11.07 14.41
N TYR A 266 -0.18 10.41 14.89
CA TYR A 266 -0.60 10.42 16.30
C TYR A 266 -0.75 9.01 16.84
N GLY A 267 -0.68 8.83 18.14
CA GLY A 267 -0.87 7.52 18.78
C GLY A 267 -2.18 6.86 18.35
N TRP A 268 -2.11 5.58 17.95
CA TRP A 268 -3.18 4.81 17.30
C TRP A 268 -3.62 5.41 15.95
N GLY A 269 -2.68 6.04 15.25
CA GLY A 269 -2.87 6.57 13.92
C GLY A 269 -2.68 5.49 12.87
N ASP A 270 -3.65 4.57 12.79
CA ASP A 270 -3.65 3.50 11.80
C ASP A 270 -3.86 4.04 10.37
N GLY A 271 -3.80 3.16 9.40
CA GLY A 271 -4.01 3.50 8.00
C GLY A 271 -5.41 3.13 7.51
N MET A 272 -5.50 1.96 6.92
CA MET A 272 -6.71 1.42 6.31
C MET A 272 -7.20 0.21 7.10
N ASN A 273 -8.13 0.46 8.00
CA ASN A 273 -8.66 -0.57 8.90
C ASN A 273 -9.95 -1.17 8.35
N VAL A 274 -10.12 -2.46 8.55
CA VAL A 274 -11.35 -3.19 8.28
C VAL A 274 -11.84 -3.84 9.57
N PHE A 275 -13.00 -3.42 10.05
CA PHE A 275 -13.63 -3.93 11.26
C PHE A 275 -14.99 -4.54 10.94
N ALA A 276 -15.18 -5.83 11.21
CA ALA A 276 -16.47 -6.50 11.03
C ALA A 276 -17.15 -6.16 9.68
N SER A 277 -16.39 -6.20 8.58
CA SER A 277 -16.84 -5.77 7.25
C SER A 277 -16.55 -6.81 6.18
N ASN A 278 -17.32 -6.81 5.09
CA ASN A 278 -17.15 -7.75 4.00
C ASN A 278 -17.05 -7.02 2.65
N HIS A 279 -16.45 -7.70 1.63
CA HIS A 279 -16.29 -7.16 0.28
C HIS A 279 -15.61 -5.78 0.30
N VAL A 280 -14.42 -5.71 0.94
CA VAL A 280 -13.64 -4.47 1.03
C VAL A 280 -12.40 -4.61 0.16
N TYR A 281 -12.23 -3.65 -0.77
CA TYR A 281 -11.17 -3.67 -1.77
C TYR A 281 -10.32 -2.41 -1.68
N TYR A 282 -9.00 -2.59 -1.48
CA TYR A 282 -8.01 -1.52 -1.56
C TYR A 282 -7.13 -1.75 -2.79
N ASP A 283 -6.94 -0.72 -3.61
CA ASP A 283 -6.16 -0.82 -4.85
C ASP A 283 -5.35 0.44 -5.10
N HIS A 284 -4.06 0.31 -5.46
CA HIS A 284 -3.14 1.43 -5.68
C HIS A 284 -3.11 2.41 -4.49
N VAL A 285 -2.86 1.92 -3.27
CA VAL A 285 -2.92 2.73 -2.05
C VAL A 285 -1.53 2.93 -1.43
N PHE A 286 -1.38 4.04 -0.74
CA PHE A 286 -0.18 4.36 0.04
C PHE A 286 -0.56 4.60 1.50
N CYS A 287 0.16 3.96 2.45
CA CYS A 287 0.01 4.23 3.88
C CYS A 287 1.38 4.47 4.51
N ARG A 288 1.52 5.62 5.18
CA ARG A 288 2.56 5.88 6.14
C ARG A 288 1.93 6.20 7.49
N THR A 289 2.20 5.40 8.52
CA THR A 289 1.34 5.39 9.70
C THR A 289 2.12 5.40 11.00
N SER A 290 1.54 5.99 12.00
CA SER A 290 2.01 6.02 13.39
C SER A 290 1.46 4.86 14.23
N ASP A 291 0.77 3.92 13.60
CA ASP A 291 0.35 2.61 14.10
C ASP A 291 0.22 1.68 12.87
N ASP A 292 -0.65 0.69 12.86
CA ASP A 292 -0.75 -0.29 11.77
C ASP A 292 -1.15 0.34 10.42
N CYS A 293 -0.44 0.01 9.33
CA CYS A 293 -0.84 0.50 7.99
C CYS A 293 -2.17 -0.12 7.53
N SER A 294 -2.37 -1.40 7.81
CA SER A 294 -3.58 -2.15 7.44
C SER A 294 -3.95 -3.12 8.54
N THR A 295 -5.17 -3.04 9.04
CA THR A 295 -5.70 -3.99 10.02
C THR A 295 -6.95 -4.68 9.52
N ILE A 296 -7.13 -5.95 9.89
CA ILE A 296 -8.37 -6.69 9.70
C ILE A 296 -8.76 -7.32 11.05
N TYR A 297 -9.78 -6.77 11.67
CA TYR A 297 -10.31 -7.23 12.95
C TYR A 297 -11.79 -7.62 12.84
N CYS A 298 -12.20 -8.63 13.62
CA CYS A 298 -13.61 -8.96 13.81
C CYS A 298 -14.31 -7.89 14.66
N THR A 299 -15.10 -8.26 15.64
CA THR A 299 -15.77 -7.31 16.55
C THR A 299 -14.75 -6.36 17.19
N ARG A 300 -14.95 -5.07 16.97
CA ARG A 300 -14.12 -4.01 17.52
C ARG A 300 -14.99 -2.81 17.89
N LYS A 301 -14.93 -2.34 19.13
CA LYS A 301 -15.82 -1.27 19.65
C LYS A 301 -17.29 -1.65 19.42
N ASP A 302 -18.02 -0.86 18.63
CA ASP A 302 -19.43 -1.04 18.28
C ASP A 302 -19.66 -1.77 16.94
N TYR A 303 -18.58 -2.19 16.26
CA TYR A 303 -18.68 -3.03 15.06
C TYR A 303 -18.68 -4.50 15.46
N HIS A 304 -19.62 -5.28 14.95
CA HIS A 304 -19.82 -6.67 15.34
C HIS A 304 -19.87 -7.60 14.14
N GLY A 305 -19.09 -8.69 14.20
CA GLY A 305 -19.06 -9.74 13.19
C GLY A 305 -17.66 -10.11 12.71
N GLY A 306 -17.58 -11.05 11.80
CA GLY A 306 -16.34 -11.45 11.12
C GLY A 306 -16.00 -10.58 9.92
N CYS A 307 -14.91 -10.96 9.23
CA CYS A 307 -14.49 -10.33 7.98
C CYS A 307 -14.35 -11.38 6.88
N ARG A 308 -14.80 -11.05 5.68
CA ARG A 308 -14.67 -11.93 4.51
C ARG A 308 -14.56 -11.15 3.21
N ASP A 309 -13.83 -11.74 2.25
CA ASP A 309 -13.61 -11.17 0.91
C ASP A 309 -12.99 -9.78 1.00
N ILE A 310 -11.77 -9.75 1.55
CA ILE A 310 -10.95 -8.53 1.65
C ILE A 310 -9.81 -8.66 0.64
N ARG A 311 -9.65 -7.68 -0.22
CA ARG A 311 -8.61 -7.64 -1.25
C ARG A 311 -7.80 -6.37 -1.13
N ILE A 312 -6.50 -6.53 -1.02
CA ILE A 312 -5.55 -5.43 -1.06
C ILE A 312 -4.58 -5.71 -2.22
N HIS A 313 -4.52 -4.80 -3.18
CA HIS A 313 -3.67 -4.93 -4.35
C HIS A 313 -2.91 -3.64 -4.61
N ASP A 314 -1.63 -3.76 -5.03
CA ASP A 314 -0.73 -2.63 -5.33
C ASP A 314 -0.72 -1.59 -4.21
N ALA A 315 -0.16 -1.96 -3.06
CA ALA A 315 -0.05 -1.08 -1.91
C ALA A 315 1.40 -0.80 -1.51
N VAL A 316 1.64 0.40 -1.03
CA VAL A 316 2.92 0.83 -0.46
C VAL A 316 2.72 1.14 1.02
N TYR A 317 3.43 0.42 1.89
CA TYR A 317 3.29 0.51 3.34
C TYR A 317 4.58 0.97 4.01
N TRP A 318 4.44 1.94 4.89
CA TRP A 318 5.51 2.44 5.76
C TRP A 318 4.97 2.59 7.18
N ALA A 319 5.29 1.66 8.05
CA ALA A 319 4.94 1.76 9.47
C ALA A 319 6.06 2.50 10.23
N ASP A 320 5.84 3.76 10.55
CA ASP A 320 6.71 4.53 11.46
C ASP A 320 6.65 3.92 12.86
N VAL A 321 5.52 3.29 13.21
CA VAL A 321 5.27 2.49 14.42
C VAL A 321 4.39 1.30 14.04
N ALA A 322 4.53 0.19 14.73
CA ALA A 322 3.74 -1.03 14.63
C ALA A 322 3.91 -1.80 13.29
N HIS A 323 2.84 -2.14 12.62
CA HIS A 323 2.87 -3.15 11.57
C HIS A 323 2.46 -2.61 10.19
N PRO A 324 3.13 -3.07 9.12
CA PRO A 324 2.58 -2.93 7.78
C PRO A 324 1.24 -3.68 7.61
N ILE A 325 1.16 -4.92 8.12
CA ILE A 325 -0.03 -5.77 8.03
C ILE A 325 -0.29 -6.42 9.39
N MET A 326 -1.47 -6.17 9.97
CA MET A 326 -1.95 -6.78 11.21
C MET A 326 -3.33 -7.43 11.02
N ILE A 327 -3.46 -8.71 11.36
CA ILE A 327 -4.70 -9.47 11.22
C ILE A 327 -5.02 -10.22 12.50
N GLY A 328 -6.30 -10.27 12.87
CA GLY A 328 -6.79 -10.98 14.06
C GLY A 328 -6.94 -10.06 15.25
N LEU A 329 -6.44 -10.45 16.41
CA LEU A 329 -6.37 -9.72 17.68
C LEU A 329 -7.73 -9.45 18.34
N HIS A 330 -8.63 -8.70 17.73
CA HIS A 330 -9.90 -8.24 18.32
C HIS A 330 -11.12 -8.93 17.76
N GLY A 331 -11.95 -9.50 18.63
CA GLY A 331 -13.20 -10.17 18.33
C GLY A 331 -14.15 -10.21 19.50
N ASP A 332 -15.29 -10.85 19.33
CA ASP A 332 -16.24 -11.15 20.38
C ASP A 332 -15.93 -12.54 20.95
N ILE A 333 -15.50 -12.61 22.20
CA ILE A 333 -15.10 -13.86 22.87
C ILE A 333 -16.25 -14.85 23.02
N GLU A 334 -17.49 -14.38 22.99
CA GLU A 334 -18.71 -15.19 23.07
C GLU A 334 -19.19 -15.69 21.69
N LYS A 335 -18.56 -15.21 20.61
CA LYS A 335 -18.91 -15.56 19.23
C LYS A 335 -17.81 -16.40 18.58
N ASN A 336 -18.20 -17.18 17.59
CA ASN A 336 -17.26 -17.91 16.74
C ASN A 336 -16.97 -17.13 15.48
N GLU A 337 -16.41 -15.91 15.62
CA GLU A 337 -16.11 -15.05 14.49
C GLU A 337 -14.93 -15.58 13.65
N THR A 338 -14.90 -15.19 12.39
CA THR A 338 -13.91 -15.68 11.43
C THR A 338 -13.41 -14.55 10.54
N ILE A 339 -12.12 -14.54 10.28
CA ILE A 339 -11.50 -13.79 9.19
C ILE A 339 -11.15 -14.79 8.10
N THR A 340 -11.72 -14.65 6.92
CA THR A 340 -11.52 -15.61 5.83
C THR A 340 -11.53 -14.92 4.46
N ASP A 341 -10.91 -15.61 3.47
CA ASP A 341 -10.86 -15.14 2.09
C ASP A 341 -10.25 -13.72 2.00
N VAL A 342 -9.02 -13.59 2.50
CA VAL A 342 -8.25 -12.34 2.47
C VAL A 342 -7.05 -12.49 1.54
N VAL A 343 -6.85 -11.52 0.67
CA VAL A 343 -5.72 -11.50 -0.26
C VAL A 343 -4.99 -10.17 -0.17
N TYR A 344 -3.68 -10.24 0.07
CA TYR A 344 -2.72 -9.16 -0.15
C TYR A 344 -1.86 -9.54 -1.35
N ASP A 345 -1.87 -8.71 -2.38
CA ASP A 345 -1.11 -8.94 -3.60
C ASP A 345 -0.41 -7.68 -4.09
N ASP A 346 0.84 -7.81 -4.53
CA ASP A 346 1.68 -6.71 -5.03
C ASP A 346 1.91 -5.60 -4.01
N ILE A 347 2.54 -5.93 -2.88
CA ILE A 347 2.77 -4.99 -1.76
C ILE A 347 4.24 -4.66 -1.62
N ASP A 348 4.56 -3.37 -1.53
CA ASP A 348 5.88 -2.87 -1.13
C ASP A 348 5.86 -2.39 0.33
N ILE A 349 6.59 -3.07 1.20
CA ILE A 349 6.77 -2.67 2.60
C ILE A 349 8.08 -1.92 2.70
N LEU A 350 8.00 -0.61 2.87
CA LEU A 350 9.17 0.26 2.92
C LEU A 350 9.82 0.26 4.31
N GLN A 351 9.02 0.11 5.38
CA GLN A 351 9.51 0.19 6.74
C GLN A 351 8.62 -0.55 7.72
N GLN A 352 9.25 -1.17 8.74
CA GLN A 352 8.60 -1.64 9.96
C GLN A 352 9.37 -1.14 11.19
N ASN A 353 8.65 -0.72 12.23
CA ASN A 353 9.23 -0.32 13.51
C ASN A 353 8.29 -0.66 14.68
N GLU A 354 8.29 -1.94 15.12
CA GLU A 354 7.54 -2.40 16.29
C GLU A 354 8.47 -2.78 17.43
N ARG A 355 8.30 -2.12 18.56
CA ARG A 355 9.19 -2.27 19.74
C ARG A 355 8.81 -3.44 20.64
N GLN A 356 7.57 -3.91 20.60
CA GLN A 356 7.09 -5.02 21.41
C GLN A 356 7.54 -6.34 20.77
N ILE A 357 8.59 -6.95 21.30
CA ILE A 357 9.26 -8.13 20.70
C ILE A 357 8.29 -9.26 20.35
N ASP A 358 7.34 -9.52 21.23
CA ASP A 358 6.35 -10.58 21.03
C ASP A 358 5.18 -10.19 20.11
N TYR A 359 5.23 -8.96 19.56
CA TYR A 359 4.17 -8.37 18.76
C TYR A 359 4.66 -7.86 17.38
N GLN A 360 5.92 -8.09 17.04
CA GLN A 360 6.54 -7.70 15.77
C GLN A 360 5.98 -8.50 14.60
N GLY A 361 6.20 -8.01 13.38
CA GLY A 361 5.90 -8.71 12.11
C GLY A 361 5.56 -7.73 10.99
N CYS A 362 6.27 -7.82 9.85
CA CYS A 362 5.83 -7.15 8.62
C CYS A 362 4.48 -7.70 8.16
N ILE A 363 4.31 -9.02 8.29
CA ILE A 363 3.03 -9.73 8.13
C ILE A 363 2.75 -10.39 9.48
N ALA A 364 1.82 -9.82 10.24
CA ALA A 364 1.45 -10.28 11.56
C ALA A 364 0.00 -10.84 11.57
N ILE A 365 -0.15 -12.06 12.06
CA ILE A 365 -1.43 -12.67 12.38
C ILE A 365 -1.40 -13.00 13.88
N ASN A 366 -1.79 -12.03 14.69
CA ASN A 366 -1.90 -12.20 16.14
C ASN A 366 -3.36 -12.54 16.49
N ASN A 367 -3.64 -13.82 16.55
CA ASN A 367 -5.01 -14.31 16.67
C ASN A 367 -5.44 -14.43 18.13
N GLY A 368 -6.32 -13.52 18.54
CA GLY A 368 -6.93 -13.42 19.87
C GLY A 368 -8.45 -13.52 19.84
N ASP A 369 -9.06 -13.21 20.96
CA ASP A 369 -10.50 -13.02 21.17
C ASP A 369 -11.42 -14.02 20.46
N ASN A 370 -11.06 -15.33 20.56
CA ASN A 370 -11.86 -16.43 20.02
C ASN A 370 -12.10 -16.39 18.49
N ILE A 371 -11.23 -15.70 17.74
CA ILE A 371 -11.30 -15.62 16.27
C ILE A 371 -10.70 -16.88 15.64
N LEU A 372 -11.23 -17.30 14.51
CA LEU A 372 -10.58 -18.20 13.58
C LEU A 372 -10.08 -17.41 12.36
N VAL A 373 -8.79 -17.54 12.04
CA VAL A 373 -8.21 -17.02 10.80
C VAL A 373 -8.00 -18.19 9.84
N ASP A 374 -8.65 -18.15 8.66
CA ASP A 374 -8.68 -19.29 7.75
C ASP A 374 -8.71 -18.84 6.27
N GLY A 375 -7.77 -19.33 5.46
CA GLY A 375 -7.77 -19.09 4.02
C GLY A 375 -7.29 -17.70 3.61
N LEU A 376 -6.05 -17.34 3.96
CA LEU A 376 -5.43 -16.07 3.59
C LEU A 376 -4.30 -16.29 2.58
N THR A 377 -4.15 -15.36 1.66
CA THR A 377 -3.07 -15.37 0.66
C THR A 377 -2.30 -14.06 0.70
N PHE A 378 -0.98 -14.17 0.77
CA PHE A 378 -0.03 -13.07 0.65
C PHE A 378 0.86 -13.37 -0.55
N SER A 379 0.83 -12.51 -1.58
CA SER A 379 1.59 -12.74 -2.80
C SER A 379 2.31 -11.50 -3.28
N ASN A 380 3.47 -11.70 -3.91
CA ASN A 380 4.25 -10.64 -4.53
C ASN A 380 4.58 -9.49 -3.54
N ILE A 381 5.09 -9.84 -2.34
CA ILE A 381 5.42 -8.86 -1.30
C ILE A 381 6.92 -8.63 -1.23
N ARG A 382 7.33 -7.37 -1.25
CA ARG A 382 8.72 -6.94 -1.20
C ARG A 382 8.93 -6.13 0.08
N ILE A 383 9.80 -6.59 0.96
CA ILE A 383 10.14 -5.94 2.22
C ILE A 383 11.51 -5.30 2.05
N GLU A 384 11.59 -3.98 2.19
CA GLU A 384 12.82 -3.22 1.96
C GLU A 384 13.61 -2.97 3.23
N ASP A 385 13.01 -2.32 4.22
CA ASP A 385 13.67 -1.98 5.49
C ASP A 385 12.87 -2.42 6.72
N ILE A 386 13.60 -2.79 7.77
CA ILE A 386 13.06 -3.05 9.10
C ILE A 386 13.96 -2.31 10.09
N SER A 387 13.45 -1.26 10.74
CA SER A 387 14.17 -0.58 11.81
C SER A 387 14.17 -1.42 13.09
N LEU A 388 13.02 -2.01 13.41
CA LEU A 388 12.84 -2.95 14.52
C LEU A 388 11.64 -3.85 14.21
N GLY A 389 11.85 -5.15 14.09
CA GLY A 389 10.79 -6.08 13.77
C GLY A 389 11.29 -7.39 13.18
N ASN A 390 10.38 -8.16 12.62
CA ASN A 390 10.65 -9.40 11.90
C ASN A 390 9.74 -9.56 10.67
N LEU A 391 9.99 -10.58 9.87
CA LEU A 391 9.21 -10.77 8.62
C LEU A 391 7.81 -11.27 8.91
N PHE A 392 7.68 -12.30 9.77
CA PHE A 392 6.43 -13.00 10.03
C PHE A 392 6.21 -13.19 11.52
N ASN A 393 4.97 -12.98 11.96
CA ASN A 393 4.54 -13.30 13.33
C ASN A 393 3.13 -13.90 13.28
N PHE A 394 3.04 -15.22 13.24
CA PHE A 394 1.77 -15.96 13.25
C PHE A 394 1.61 -16.63 14.60
N ARG A 395 0.71 -16.10 15.41
CA ARG A 395 0.49 -16.59 16.75
C ARG A 395 -0.99 -16.74 17.07
N VAL A 396 -1.37 -17.87 17.64
CA VAL A 396 -2.58 -17.92 18.45
C VAL A 396 -2.18 -17.49 19.85
N CYS A 397 -2.69 -16.34 20.29
CA CYS A 397 -2.18 -15.71 21.51
C CYS A 397 -3.28 -15.22 22.45
N TYR A 398 -2.93 -15.11 23.71
CA TYR A 398 -3.66 -14.35 24.71
C TYR A 398 -2.77 -13.21 25.20
N ASN A 399 -2.77 -12.13 24.44
CA ASN A 399 -2.09 -10.91 24.87
C ASN A 399 -3.00 -10.13 25.79
N LYS A 400 -2.73 -10.19 27.09
CA LYS A 400 -3.55 -9.54 28.14
C LYS A 400 -3.72 -8.03 28.00
N LYS A 401 -2.86 -7.39 27.20
CA LYS A 401 -2.94 -5.95 26.90
C LYS A 401 -4.02 -5.66 25.85
N TYR A 402 -4.18 -6.55 24.86
CA TYR A 402 -5.00 -6.29 23.69
C TYR A 402 -6.18 -7.26 23.52
N CYS A 403 -6.09 -8.48 24.07
CA CYS A 403 -7.10 -9.53 23.93
C CYS A 403 -7.70 -9.91 25.28
N HIS A 404 -8.91 -10.49 25.26
CA HIS A 404 -9.62 -11.01 26.42
C HIS A 404 -9.59 -12.55 26.47
N ALA A 405 -9.28 -13.19 25.35
CA ALA A 405 -9.15 -14.63 25.22
C ALA A 405 -8.14 -15.01 24.12
N PRO A 406 -7.61 -16.24 24.10
CA PRO A 406 -6.85 -16.71 22.94
C PRO A 406 -7.77 -16.91 21.72
N GLY A 407 -7.20 -16.82 20.53
CA GLY A 407 -7.88 -17.15 19.28
C GLY A 407 -8.21 -18.64 19.16
N ARG A 408 -9.03 -19.02 18.18
CA ARG A 408 -9.39 -20.45 17.93
C ARG A 408 -8.38 -21.17 17.03
N GLY A 409 -7.58 -20.46 16.24
CA GLY A 409 -6.58 -21.06 15.38
C GLY A 409 -6.28 -20.25 14.13
N ILE A 410 -5.19 -20.62 13.45
CA ILE A 410 -4.78 -20.06 12.16
C ILE A 410 -4.58 -21.22 11.20
N ARG A 411 -5.15 -21.16 9.98
CA ARG A 411 -5.01 -22.24 9.00
C ARG A 411 -5.10 -21.74 7.56
N ASN A 412 -4.52 -22.57 6.68
CA ASN A 412 -4.58 -22.37 5.23
C ASN A 412 -4.04 -20.99 4.81
N ILE A 413 -2.80 -20.69 5.21
CA ILE A 413 -2.09 -19.44 4.87
C ILE A 413 -1.09 -19.74 3.76
N THR A 414 -1.24 -19.05 2.64
CA THR A 414 -0.31 -19.13 1.50
C THR A 414 0.50 -17.86 1.39
N LEU A 415 1.84 -17.99 1.35
CA LEU A 415 2.77 -16.89 1.14
C LEU A 415 3.57 -17.17 -0.13
N ARG A 416 3.35 -16.39 -1.19
CA ARG A 416 3.97 -16.60 -2.51
C ARG A 416 4.79 -15.40 -2.95
N ASN A 417 6.01 -15.64 -3.46
CA ASN A 417 6.90 -14.59 -3.97
C ASN A 417 7.16 -13.49 -2.92
N ILE A 418 7.58 -13.88 -1.71
CA ILE A 418 7.94 -12.92 -0.66
C ILE A 418 9.44 -12.69 -0.70
N THR A 419 9.87 -11.43 -0.76
CA THR A 419 11.29 -11.07 -0.80
C THR A 419 11.65 -10.11 0.32
N TYR A 420 12.82 -10.33 0.91
CA TYR A 420 13.44 -9.40 1.85
C TYR A 420 14.93 -9.26 1.56
N GLN A 421 15.43 -8.04 1.59
CA GLN A 421 16.85 -7.76 1.50
C GLN A 421 17.26 -6.74 2.56
N GLY A 422 17.94 -7.20 3.61
CA GLY A 422 18.35 -6.37 4.72
C GLY A 422 19.04 -7.17 5.81
N SER A 423 19.47 -6.49 6.86
CA SER A 423 20.24 -7.10 7.97
C SER A 423 19.56 -6.97 9.34
N HIS A 424 18.41 -6.31 9.43
CA HIS A 424 17.81 -5.95 10.71
C HIS A 424 16.60 -6.79 11.10
N ALA A 425 16.16 -7.73 10.24
CA ALA A 425 15.06 -8.61 10.60
C ALA A 425 15.39 -9.50 11.81
N GLY A 426 14.62 -9.36 12.86
CA GLY A 426 14.60 -10.28 13.99
C GLY A 426 14.07 -11.65 13.60
N MET A 427 14.03 -12.58 14.56
CA MET A 427 13.54 -13.93 14.34
C MET A 427 12.03 -13.93 14.14
N SER A 428 11.57 -14.46 13.02
CA SER A 428 10.15 -14.71 12.73
C SER A 428 9.58 -15.79 13.65
N LEU A 429 8.27 -15.73 13.93
CA LEU A 429 7.63 -16.60 14.92
C LEU A 429 6.34 -17.22 14.35
N ILE A 430 6.21 -18.55 14.49
CA ILE A 430 4.96 -19.29 14.24
C ILE A 430 4.69 -20.17 15.45
N THR A 431 3.62 -19.91 16.23
CA THR A 431 3.33 -20.69 17.42
C THR A 431 1.82 -20.74 17.72
N GLY A 432 1.31 -21.95 17.95
CA GLY A 432 -0.04 -22.19 18.45
C GLY A 432 -0.14 -21.88 19.96
N TYR A 433 -1.29 -22.15 20.55
CA TYR A 433 -1.56 -21.86 21.95
C TYR A 433 -1.71 -23.11 22.81
N ASP A 434 -2.53 -24.07 22.39
CA ASP A 434 -2.77 -25.37 23.02
C ASP A 434 -3.21 -26.39 21.95
N ASP A 435 -3.48 -27.65 22.37
CA ASP A 435 -3.85 -28.74 21.46
C ASP A 435 -5.16 -28.50 20.67
N SER A 436 -6.00 -27.58 21.12
CA SER A 436 -7.26 -27.20 20.48
C SER A 436 -7.17 -25.90 19.66
N ARG A 437 -6.15 -25.08 19.91
CA ARG A 437 -5.93 -23.77 19.30
C ARG A 437 -4.60 -23.76 18.56
N THR A 438 -4.60 -24.39 17.42
CA THR A 438 -3.40 -24.73 16.65
C THR A 438 -3.20 -23.83 15.45
N ILE A 439 -2.00 -23.91 14.88
CA ILE A 439 -1.68 -23.36 13.55
C ILE A 439 -1.41 -24.52 12.60
N SER A 440 -2.00 -24.49 11.41
CA SER A 440 -1.78 -25.53 10.39
C SER A 440 -1.92 -25.02 8.96
N GLY A 441 -1.19 -25.67 8.03
CA GLY A 441 -1.27 -25.33 6.61
C GLY A 441 -0.67 -23.97 6.30
N ILE A 442 0.59 -23.77 6.66
CA ILE A 442 1.35 -22.54 6.32
C ILE A 442 2.32 -22.87 5.20
N HIS A 443 2.06 -22.32 4.02
CA HIS A 443 2.80 -22.68 2.81
C HIS A 443 3.56 -21.48 2.27
N PHE A 444 4.90 -21.56 2.35
CA PHE A 444 5.81 -20.60 1.71
C PHE A 444 6.17 -21.12 0.32
N ASP A 445 5.85 -20.36 -0.71
CA ASP A 445 6.15 -20.63 -2.12
C ASP A 445 7.02 -19.49 -2.66
N ASN A 446 8.29 -19.77 -2.93
CA ASN A 446 9.29 -18.80 -3.36
C ASN A 446 9.56 -17.67 -2.35
N LEU A 447 9.93 -18.05 -1.11
CA LEU A 447 10.48 -17.11 -0.12
C LEU A 447 11.97 -16.85 -0.44
N VAL A 448 12.35 -15.58 -0.59
CA VAL A 448 13.75 -15.16 -0.85
C VAL A 448 14.21 -14.19 0.22
N ILE A 449 15.24 -14.55 0.96
CA ILE A 449 15.85 -13.72 1.99
C ILE A 449 17.32 -13.45 1.60
N ASN A 450 17.67 -12.18 1.42
CA ASN A 450 19.03 -11.75 1.04
C ASN A 450 19.57 -12.50 -0.20
N GLY A 451 18.72 -12.66 -1.22
CA GLY A 451 19.06 -13.37 -2.46
C GLY A 451 19.08 -14.89 -2.34
N GLN A 452 18.91 -15.46 -1.13
CA GLN A 452 18.82 -16.88 -0.93
C GLN A 452 17.35 -17.35 -0.97
N LYS A 453 17.06 -18.25 -1.92
CA LYS A 453 15.77 -18.95 -1.97
C LYS A 453 15.70 -19.97 -0.84
N ILE A 454 14.67 -19.87 -0.02
CA ILE A 454 14.41 -20.74 1.13
C ILE A 454 13.42 -21.83 0.70
N SER A 455 13.89 -23.10 0.67
CA SER A 455 13.04 -24.23 0.33
C SER A 455 13.48 -25.51 1.05
N ASP A 456 12.58 -26.47 1.17
CA ASP A 456 12.85 -27.73 1.86
C ASP A 456 13.92 -28.56 1.13
N ASP A 457 14.08 -28.38 -0.16
CA ASP A 457 15.05 -29.05 -1.05
C ASP A 457 16.25 -28.15 -1.45
N MET A 458 16.46 -27.00 -0.81
CA MET A 458 17.50 -26.05 -1.22
C MET A 458 18.91 -26.68 -1.14
N PRO A 459 19.80 -26.35 -2.10
CA PRO A 459 21.15 -26.90 -2.16
C PRO A 459 21.97 -26.60 -0.91
N GLY A 460 22.73 -27.59 -0.44
CA GLY A 460 23.65 -27.43 0.69
C GLY A 460 23.03 -27.49 2.08
N LYS A 461 21.69 -27.61 2.18
CA LYS A 461 21.04 -27.80 3.48
C LYS A 461 21.28 -29.25 3.97
N PRO A 462 21.93 -29.44 5.13
CA PRO A 462 22.05 -30.78 5.72
C PRO A 462 20.66 -31.35 6.07
N LYS A 463 20.50 -32.67 5.91
CA LYS A 463 19.19 -33.33 6.10
C LYS A 463 18.59 -33.16 7.50
N TRP A 464 19.42 -32.98 8.51
CA TRP A 464 18.97 -32.80 9.91
C TRP A 464 18.66 -31.35 10.30
N TYR A 465 19.01 -30.36 9.46
CA TYR A 465 18.62 -28.98 9.69
C TYR A 465 17.19 -28.72 9.20
N LYS A 466 16.45 -27.95 9.97
CA LYS A 466 15.13 -27.47 9.55
C LYS A 466 15.27 -26.32 8.54
N THR A 467 14.39 -26.25 7.59
CA THR A 467 14.36 -25.13 6.62
C THR A 467 14.13 -23.79 7.32
N SER A 468 13.33 -23.79 8.38
CA SER A 468 13.08 -22.61 9.21
C SER A 468 14.35 -22.00 9.82
N ASP A 469 15.43 -22.80 10.05
CA ASP A 469 16.71 -22.27 10.55
C ASP A 469 17.36 -21.30 9.54
N PHE A 470 17.18 -21.57 8.25
CA PHE A 470 17.68 -20.71 7.16
C PHE A 470 16.78 -19.50 6.89
N ALA A 471 15.53 -19.54 7.31
CA ALA A 471 14.60 -18.41 7.27
C ALA A 471 14.67 -17.50 8.51
N ASN A 472 15.57 -17.78 9.46
CA ASN A 472 15.58 -17.15 10.78
C ASN A 472 14.17 -17.18 11.43
N MET A 473 13.57 -18.39 11.50
CA MET A 473 12.19 -18.55 11.91
C MET A 473 12.07 -19.63 12.99
N PHE A 474 11.43 -19.32 14.09
CA PHE A 474 11.04 -20.26 15.12
C PHE A 474 9.63 -20.82 14.84
N ILE A 475 9.55 -22.13 14.63
CA ILE A 475 8.28 -22.86 14.55
C ILE A 475 8.12 -23.62 15.87
N GLY A 476 7.19 -23.15 16.69
CA GLY A 476 6.98 -23.61 18.06
C GLY A 476 5.96 -24.75 18.19
N GLU A 477 5.37 -24.84 19.37
CA GLU A 477 4.41 -25.88 19.72
C GLU A 477 3.03 -25.63 19.08
N HIS A 478 2.24 -26.70 18.96
CA HIS A 478 0.88 -26.69 18.39
C HIS A 478 0.81 -26.17 16.97
N VAL A 479 1.90 -26.40 16.18
CA VAL A 479 2.02 -26.04 14.77
C VAL A 479 2.25 -27.29 13.94
N SER A 480 1.55 -27.42 12.83
CA SER A 480 1.69 -28.54 11.89
C SER A 480 1.58 -28.03 10.44
N ASP A 481 2.10 -28.84 9.51
CA ASP A 481 1.99 -28.60 8.07
C ASP A 481 2.52 -27.22 7.66
N VAL A 482 3.81 -26.96 7.97
CA VAL A 482 4.56 -25.79 7.48
C VAL A 482 5.51 -26.27 6.40
N THR A 483 5.40 -25.73 5.19
CA THR A 483 6.20 -26.14 4.03
C THR A 483 6.88 -24.93 3.37
N PHE A 484 8.06 -25.18 2.80
CA PHE A 484 8.85 -24.22 2.04
C PHE A 484 9.12 -24.79 0.65
N GLN A 485 8.46 -24.24 -0.36
CA GLN A 485 8.62 -24.67 -1.75
C GLN A 485 9.42 -23.64 -2.55
N GLY A 486 10.30 -24.12 -3.41
CA GLY A 486 11.10 -23.30 -4.32
C GLY A 486 10.71 -23.60 -5.78
N HIS A 487 9.89 -22.85 -6.38
CA HIS A 487 9.63 -22.95 -7.82
C HIS A 487 10.52 -22.04 -8.65
#